data_50cf2ca059f0c1e5615f2b473bdf785b
#
_entry.id   50cf2ca059f0c1e5615f2b473bdf785b
#
_cell.length_a   1.000
_cell.length_b   1.000
_cell.length_c   1.000
_cell.angle_alpha   90.00
_cell.angle_beta   90.00
_cell.angle_gamma   90.00
#
_symmetry.space_group_name_H-M   'P 1'
#
loop_
_entity.id
_entity.type
_entity.pdbx_description
1 polymer ?
#
loop_
_entity_poly.entity_id
_entity_poly.type
_entity_poly.pdbx_seq_one_letter_code
_entity_poly.pdbx_strand_id
1 'polypeptide(L)'
;AKGLVERIGDPMGLIKHVHGDAVTEEELPVPDHTVGMREVLRLFDTEGPTLAEAGILAVGHRVVQGGRYFDGPALITDEVRNLIEELCPLAPLHNPAHLKGIDVARELMPDVPHVAVFDTAFFQQLPDKAALYALETETAEKYSVRRYGAHGTSHQFVSQEIAKMLGRDDLKQIVLHLGNGASASA
;
A
#
# COMPACT_ATOMS: atom_id res chain seq x y z
N ALA A 1 -9.15 0.23 -16.37
CA ALA A 1 -7.92 0.97 -16.69
C ALA A 1 -6.83 0.64 -15.67
N LYS A 2 -5.58 0.87 -16.04
CA LYS A 2 -4.40 0.81 -15.16
C LYS A 2 -3.39 1.88 -15.59
N GLY A 3 -2.54 2.31 -14.68
CA GLY A 3 -1.52 3.31 -15.00
C GLY A 3 -0.41 3.36 -13.98
N LEU A 4 0.56 4.23 -14.24
CA LEU A 4 1.75 4.41 -13.43
C LEU A 4 2.19 5.88 -13.54
N VAL A 5 2.66 6.44 -12.44
CA VAL A 5 3.37 7.73 -12.40
C VAL A 5 4.76 7.47 -11.87
N GLU A 6 5.77 7.83 -12.62
CA GLU A 6 7.18 7.59 -12.29
C GLU A 6 7.95 8.91 -12.20
N ARG A 7 9.08 8.89 -11.52
CA ARG A 7 10.01 10.02 -11.39
C ARG A 7 9.35 11.27 -10.78
N ILE A 8 8.46 11.05 -9.78
CA ILE A 8 7.86 12.15 -9.01
C ILE A 8 8.96 12.90 -8.27
N GLY A 9 9.02 14.22 -8.43
CA GLY A 9 10.06 15.10 -7.87
C GLY A 9 11.25 15.35 -8.80
N ASP A 10 11.39 14.60 -9.88
CA ASP A 10 12.38 14.88 -10.93
C ASP A 10 11.91 16.02 -11.84
N PRO A 11 12.83 16.65 -12.63
CA PRO A 11 12.46 17.70 -13.58
C PRO A 11 11.38 17.29 -14.58
N MET A 12 11.38 16.00 -14.99
CA MET A 12 10.37 15.40 -15.86
C MET A 12 9.94 14.05 -15.31
N GLY A 13 8.65 13.90 -15.01
CA GLY A 13 8.00 12.64 -14.69
C GLY A 13 7.49 11.93 -15.94
N LEU A 14 7.13 10.66 -15.79
CA LEU A 14 6.45 9.89 -16.83
C LEU A 14 5.11 9.42 -16.27
N ILE A 15 4.06 9.63 -17.05
CA ILE A 15 2.72 9.13 -16.72
C ILE A 15 2.28 8.19 -17.84
N LYS A 16 1.81 7.01 -17.43
CA LYS A 16 1.26 6.00 -18.33
C LYS A 16 -0.16 5.67 -17.93
N HIS A 17 -1.06 5.66 -18.90
CA HIS A 17 -2.45 5.23 -18.74
C HIS A 17 -2.78 4.15 -19.78
N VAL A 18 -3.47 3.09 -19.36
CA VAL A 18 -3.89 2.00 -20.23
C VAL A 18 -5.37 1.72 -20.02
N HIS A 19 -6.15 1.88 -21.09
CA HIS A 19 -7.58 1.56 -21.12
C HIS A 19 -7.90 0.68 -22.33
N GLY A 20 -8.27 -0.58 -22.10
CA GLY A 20 -8.38 -1.57 -23.16
C GLY A 20 -7.04 -1.79 -23.86
N ASP A 21 -7.03 -1.61 -25.17
CA ASP A 21 -5.82 -1.70 -26.00
C ASP A 21 -5.12 -0.32 -26.19
N ALA A 22 -5.75 0.75 -25.74
CA ALA A 22 -5.19 2.10 -25.83
C ALA A 22 -4.15 2.33 -24.74
N VAL A 23 -3.01 2.90 -25.13
CA VAL A 23 -1.91 3.27 -24.24
C VAL A 23 -1.55 4.73 -24.48
N THR A 24 -1.65 5.54 -23.42
CA THR A 24 -1.23 6.95 -23.42
C THR A 24 -0.01 7.08 -22.52
N GLU A 25 1.06 7.67 -23.02
CA GLU A 25 2.27 7.98 -22.26
C GLU A 25 2.60 9.46 -22.45
N GLU A 26 2.82 10.17 -21.35
CA GLU A 26 3.15 11.61 -21.36
C GLU A 26 4.36 11.87 -20.45
N GLU A 27 5.31 12.67 -20.95
CA GLU A 27 6.39 13.22 -20.13
C GLU A 27 6.08 14.67 -19.78
N LEU A 28 5.98 14.96 -18.48
CA LEU A 28 5.66 16.31 -17.97
C LEU A 28 6.25 16.49 -16.56
N PRO A 29 6.39 17.73 -16.09
CA PRO A 29 6.82 17.98 -14.72
C PRO A 29 5.81 17.41 -13.71
N VAL A 30 6.26 16.50 -12.84
CA VAL A 30 5.48 15.95 -11.72
C VAL A 30 6.23 16.25 -10.42
N PRO A 31 6.15 17.49 -9.90
CA PRO A 31 6.94 17.91 -8.75
C PRO A 31 6.57 17.19 -7.46
N ASP A 32 5.33 16.72 -7.35
CA ASP A 32 4.85 16.02 -6.15
C ASP A 32 3.69 15.04 -6.45
N HIS A 33 3.30 14.29 -5.43
CA HIS A 33 2.22 13.31 -5.51
C HIS A 33 0.84 13.96 -5.80
N THR A 34 0.64 15.24 -5.42
CA THR A 34 -0.60 15.97 -5.69
C THR A 34 -0.78 16.19 -7.18
N VAL A 35 0.28 16.66 -7.85
CA VAL A 35 0.27 16.83 -9.30
C VAL A 35 0.13 15.48 -9.98
N GLY A 36 0.90 14.47 -9.55
CA GLY A 36 0.78 13.11 -10.11
C GLY A 36 -0.65 12.56 -10.03
N MET A 37 -1.31 12.71 -8.88
CA MET A 37 -2.70 12.24 -8.73
C MET A 37 -3.69 13.03 -9.62
N ARG A 38 -3.55 14.34 -9.71
CA ARG A 38 -4.39 15.15 -10.59
C ARG A 38 -4.26 14.74 -12.05
N GLU A 39 -3.05 14.46 -12.50
CA GLU A 39 -2.80 13.99 -13.88
C GLU A 39 -3.39 12.58 -14.10
N VAL A 40 -3.32 11.68 -13.11
CA VAL A 40 -4.02 10.38 -13.17
C VAL A 40 -5.52 10.60 -13.37
N LEU A 41 -6.14 11.47 -12.57
CA LEU A 41 -7.58 11.76 -12.69
C LEU A 41 -7.91 12.41 -14.04
N ARG A 42 -7.08 13.35 -14.53
CA ARG A 42 -7.23 13.93 -15.87
C ARG A 42 -7.26 12.85 -16.95
N LEU A 43 -6.35 11.89 -16.91
CA LEU A 43 -6.29 10.81 -17.89
C LEU A 43 -7.51 9.88 -17.81
N PHE A 44 -8.11 9.68 -16.65
CA PHE A 44 -9.40 9.00 -16.55
C PHE A 44 -10.50 9.78 -17.27
N ASP A 45 -10.52 11.11 -17.16
CA ASP A 45 -11.53 11.94 -17.80
C ASP A 45 -11.34 12.06 -19.31
N THR A 46 -10.08 12.07 -19.81
CA THR A 46 -9.77 12.28 -21.24
C THR A 46 -9.67 10.98 -22.03
N GLU A 47 -9.11 9.93 -21.43
CA GLU A 47 -8.82 8.65 -22.09
C GLU A 47 -9.78 7.53 -21.62
N GLY A 48 -10.55 7.78 -20.56
CA GLY A 48 -11.57 6.91 -20.01
C GLY A 48 -11.07 5.67 -19.24
N PRO A 49 -11.98 4.96 -18.58
CA PRO A 49 -13.36 5.41 -18.32
C PRO A 49 -13.38 6.59 -17.36
N THR A 50 -14.29 7.53 -17.50
CA THR A 50 -14.44 8.60 -16.52
C THR A 50 -14.74 8.02 -15.13
N LEU A 51 -14.34 8.69 -14.06
CA LEU A 51 -14.59 8.20 -12.70
C LEU A 51 -16.09 8.06 -12.41
N ALA A 52 -16.92 8.92 -13.00
CA ALA A 52 -18.39 8.84 -12.89
C ALA A 52 -18.93 7.56 -13.56
N GLU A 53 -18.44 7.22 -14.75
CA GLU A 53 -18.83 5.99 -15.46
C GLU A 53 -18.27 4.73 -14.78
N ALA A 54 -17.09 4.82 -14.18
CA ALA A 54 -16.44 3.72 -13.46
C ALA A 54 -17.18 3.33 -12.18
N GLY A 55 -18.02 4.22 -11.61
CA GLY A 55 -18.80 3.94 -10.40
C GLY A 55 -17.92 3.57 -9.22
N ILE A 56 -16.91 4.39 -8.91
CA ILE A 56 -15.96 4.14 -7.82
C ILE A 56 -16.71 3.95 -6.50
N LEU A 57 -16.59 2.78 -5.88
CA LEU A 57 -17.23 2.44 -4.62
C LEU A 57 -16.31 2.68 -3.41
N ALA A 58 -15.02 2.58 -3.58
CA ALA A 58 -14.00 2.79 -2.55
C ALA A 58 -12.63 3.05 -3.18
N VAL A 59 -11.75 3.70 -2.42
CA VAL A 59 -10.34 3.87 -2.77
C VAL A 59 -9.48 3.04 -1.81
N GLY A 60 -8.72 2.09 -2.35
CA GLY A 60 -7.77 1.29 -1.59
C GLY A 60 -6.38 1.91 -1.58
N HIS A 61 -5.78 2.01 -0.39
CA HIS A 61 -4.43 2.53 -0.19
C HIS A 61 -3.54 1.45 0.40
N ARG A 62 -2.46 1.12 -0.29
CA ARG A 62 -1.40 0.31 0.30
C ARG A 62 -0.57 1.17 1.25
N VAL A 63 -0.38 0.68 2.49
CA VAL A 63 0.49 1.27 3.51
C VAL A 63 1.49 0.21 3.96
N VAL A 64 2.80 0.54 3.93
CA VAL A 64 3.82 -0.46 4.28
C VAL A 64 3.76 -0.81 5.75
N GLN A 65 3.76 0.18 6.65
CA GLN A 65 3.88 -0.07 8.09
C GLN A 65 2.59 0.25 8.84
N GLY A 66 1.96 -0.79 9.40
CA GLY A 66 0.78 -0.71 10.25
C GLY A 66 1.08 -0.78 11.76
N GLY A 67 2.35 -0.95 12.14
CA GLY A 67 2.77 -1.04 13.54
C GLY A 67 2.07 -2.19 14.27
N ARG A 68 1.73 -1.94 15.51
CA ARG A 68 0.91 -2.84 16.35
C ARG A 68 -0.58 -2.44 16.34
N TYR A 69 -0.94 -1.39 15.59
CA TYR A 69 -2.29 -0.85 15.60
C TYR A 69 -3.23 -1.58 14.63
N PHE A 70 -2.69 -2.13 13.54
CA PHE A 70 -3.51 -2.66 12.46
C PHE A 70 -3.19 -4.13 12.17
N ASP A 71 -4.18 -4.98 12.36
CA ASP A 71 -4.17 -6.41 12.06
C ASP A 71 -4.99 -6.77 10.80
N GLY A 72 -5.56 -5.77 10.13
CA GLY A 72 -6.36 -5.90 8.93
C GLY A 72 -6.56 -4.56 8.23
N PRO A 73 -7.39 -4.52 7.17
CA PRO A 73 -7.78 -3.29 6.52
C PRO A 73 -8.53 -2.35 7.45
N ALA A 74 -8.32 -1.03 7.31
CA ALA A 74 -8.98 -0.01 8.12
C ALA A 74 -9.59 1.09 7.26
N LEU A 75 -10.83 1.51 7.58
CA LEU A 75 -11.42 2.72 7.00
C LEU A 75 -10.62 3.93 7.48
N ILE A 76 -10.18 4.76 6.55
CA ILE A 76 -9.34 5.92 6.87
C ILE A 76 -10.20 7.06 7.39
N THR A 77 -10.33 7.11 8.71
CA THR A 77 -10.79 8.29 9.47
C THR A 77 -9.60 9.20 9.76
N ASP A 78 -9.85 10.37 10.36
CA ASP A 78 -8.76 11.26 10.81
C ASP A 78 -7.91 10.59 11.91
N GLU A 79 -8.53 9.78 12.76
CA GLU A 79 -7.82 8.98 13.77
C GLU A 79 -6.87 7.97 13.12
N VAL A 80 -7.36 7.17 12.16
CA VAL A 80 -6.52 6.20 11.41
C VAL A 80 -5.40 6.91 10.65
N ARG A 81 -5.70 8.04 10.01
CA ARG A 81 -4.69 8.88 9.32
C ARG A 81 -3.59 9.31 10.30
N ASN A 82 -3.93 9.77 11.50
CA ASN A 82 -2.97 10.20 12.51
C ASN A 82 -2.11 9.03 13.03
N LEU A 83 -2.71 7.84 13.24
CA LEU A 83 -1.95 6.63 13.58
C LEU A 83 -0.94 6.24 12.49
N ILE A 84 -1.31 6.38 11.21
CA ILE A 84 -0.36 6.15 10.09
C ILE A 84 0.78 7.16 10.14
N GLU A 85 0.51 8.43 10.49
CA GLU A 85 1.54 9.46 10.66
C GLU A 85 2.51 9.12 11.80
N GLU A 86 2.01 8.67 12.95
CA GLU A 86 2.82 8.21 14.08
C GLU A 86 3.76 7.06 13.71
N LEU A 87 3.38 6.23 12.72
CA LEU A 87 4.16 5.11 12.23
C LEU A 87 5.24 5.50 11.19
N CYS A 88 5.29 6.74 10.74
CA CYS A 88 6.31 7.19 9.78
C CYS A 88 7.76 6.92 10.22
N PRO A 89 8.15 7.06 11.50
CA PRO A 89 9.50 6.71 11.94
C PRO A 89 9.88 5.24 11.77
N LEU A 90 8.90 4.30 11.75
CA LEU A 90 9.15 2.87 11.53
C LEU A 90 9.35 2.53 10.05
N ALA A 91 8.88 3.37 9.12
CA ALA A 91 9.03 3.20 7.68
C ALA A 91 9.27 4.56 6.99
N PRO A 92 10.38 5.24 7.28
CA PRO A 92 10.62 6.63 6.85
C PRO A 92 10.74 6.79 5.33
N LEU A 93 11.06 5.72 4.61
CA LEU A 93 11.14 5.71 3.15
C LEU A 93 9.79 5.47 2.46
N HIS A 94 8.74 5.04 3.19
CA HIS A 94 7.48 4.59 2.60
C HIS A 94 6.26 5.33 3.19
N ASN A 95 6.04 5.26 4.51
CA ASN A 95 4.82 5.77 5.12
C ASN A 95 4.57 7.27 4.87
N PRO A 96 5.57 8.18 4.88
CA PRO A 96 5.33 9.58 4.55
C PRO A 96 4.75 9.80 3.15
N ALA A 97 5.25 9.06 2.14
CA ALA A 97 4.75 9.13 0.77
C ALA A 97 3.33 8.54 0.66
N HIS A 98 3.07 7.43 1.37
CA HIS A 98 1.72 6.83 1.42
C HIS A 98 0.71 7.77 2.09
N LEU A 99 1.09 8.40 3.21
CA LEU A 99 0.25 9.37 3.90
C LEU A 99 -0.09 10.56 2.99
N LYS A 100 0.90 11.10 2.26
CA LYS A 100 0.67 12.14 1.28
C LYS A 100 -0.31 11.72 0.19
N GLY A 101 -0.18 10.49 -0.33
CA GLY A 101 -1.13 9.92 -1.30
C GLY A 101 -2.55 9.78 -0.75
N ILE A 102 -2.68 9.36 0.51
CA ILE A 102 -3.97 9.28 1.22
C ILE A 102 -4.61 10.67 1.33
N ASP A 103 -3.86 11.66 1.82
CA ASP A 103 -4.37 13.02 2.03
C ASP A 103 -4.86 13.62 0.70
N VAL A 104 -4.08 13.50 -0.37
CA VAL A 104 -4.46 13.99 -1.70
C VAL A 104 -5.68 13.27 -2.26
N ALA A 105 -5.74 11.94 -2.14
CA ALA A 105 -6.88 11.18 -2.63
C ALA A 105 -8.17 11.51 -1.88
N ARG A 106 -8.10 11.69 -0.55
CA ARG A 106 -9.25 12.14 0.27
C ARG A 106 -9.73 13.54 -0.09
N GLU A 107 -8.81 14.45 -0.43
CA GLU A 107 -9.15 15.80 -0.90
C GLU A 107 -9.88 15.76 -2.25
N LEU A 108 -9.40 14.92 -3.19
CA LEU A 108 -9.95 14.84 -4.54
C LEU A 108 -11.21 13.98 -4.67
N MET A 109 -11.42 13.03 -3.75
CA MET A 109 -12.57 12.12 -3.73
C MET A 109 -13.19 12.05 -2.33
N PRO A 110 -13.71 13.16 -1.78
CA PRO A 110 -14.17 13.22 -0.38
C PRO A 110 -15.41 12.36 -0.10
N ASP A 111 -16.23 12.09 -1.10
CA ASP A 111 -17.50 11.37 -0.97
C ASP A 111 -17.34 9.85 -1.09
N VAL A 112 -16.12 9.36 -1.35
CA VAL A 112 -15.83 7.94 -1.53
C VAL A 112 -15.08 7.41 -0.29
N PRO A 113 -15.44 6.26 0.29
CA PRO A 113 -14.70 5.69 1.40
C PRO A 113 -13.28 5.31 0.99
N HIS A 114 -12.31 5.65 1.83
CA HIS A 114 -10.89 5.31 1.66
C HIS A 114 -10.50 4.22 2.66
N VAL A 115 -9.82 3.18 2.19
CA VAL A 115 -9.43 2.02 3.01
C VAL A 115 -7.92 1.82 2.94
N ALA A 116 -7.25 1.80 4.09
CA ALA A 116 -5.85 1.42 4.19
C ALA A 116 -5.70 -0.09 4.30
N VAL A 117 -4.73 -0.66 3.55
CA VAL A 117 -4.33 -2.06 3.61
C VAL A 117 -2.85 -2.11 3.95
N PHE A 118 -2.50 -2.77 5.05
CA PHE A 118 -1.15 -2.72 5.62
C PHE A 118 -0.35 -3.98 5.27
N ASP A 119 0.87 -3.79 4.76
CA ASP A 119 1.78 -4.90 4.45
C ASP A 119 2.15 -5.73 5.69
N THR A 120 2.13 -5.14 6.87
CA THR A 120 2.46 -5.81 8.14
C THR A 120 1.28 -6.54 8.76
N ALA A 121 0.04 -6.28 8.34
CA ALA A 121 -1.16 -6.83 8.97
C ALA A 121 -1.22 -8.37 8.93
N PHE A 122 -0.85 -8.97 7.82
CA PHE A 122 -0.82 -10.43 7.66
C PHE A 122 0.08 -11.15 8.68
N PHE A 123 1.10 -10.45 9.19
CA PHE A 123 2.09 -11.00 10.12
C PHE A 123 1.88 -10.57 11.58
N GLN A 124 0.75 -9.93 11.91
CA GLN A 124 0.49 -9.48 13.29
C GLN A 124 0.41 -10.62 14.30
N GLN A 125 -0.01 -11.80 13.87
CA GLN A 125 -0.14 -13.00 14.71
C GLN A 125 1.15 -13.83 14.82
N LEU A 126 2.30 -13.31 14.36
CA LEU A 126 3.57 -13.96 14.58
C LEU A 126 3.78 -14.22 16.10
N PRO A 127 4.08 -15.46 16.51
CA PRO A 127 4.37 -15.74 17.92
C PRO A 127 5.62 -15.01 18.38
N ASP A 128 5.71 -14.65 19.66
CA ASP A 128 6.79 -13.84 20.21
C ASP A 128 8.18 -14.39 19.89
N LYS A 129 8.36 -15.70 19.92
CA LYS A 129 9.61 -16.38 19.55
C LYS A 129 10.08 -16.11 18.11
N ALA A 130 9.15 -15.71 17.22
CA ALA A 130 9.45 -15.35 15.83
C ALA A 130 9.42 -13.84 15.60
N ALA A 131 8.67 -13.09 16.40
CA ALA A 131 8.49 -11.65 16.26
C ALA A 131 9.54 -10.84 17.03
N LEU A 132 9.98 -11.30 18.20
CA LEU A 132 10.87 -10.55 19.08
C LEU A 132 12.35 -10.83 18.76
N TYR A 133 13.17 -9.81 18.95
CA TYR A 133 14.63 -9.93 18.92
C TYR A 133 15.18 -10.05 20.35
N ALA A 134 16.35 -10.66 20.49
CA ALA A 134 17.08 -10.76 21.76
C ALA A 134 17.72 -9.41 22.14
N LEU A 135 16.86 -8.44 22.45
CA LEU A 135 17.23 -7.11 22.91
C LEU A 135 16.71 -6.90 24.33
N GLU A 136 17.26 -5.91 25.02
CA GLU A 136 16.70 -5.43 26.28
C GLU A 136 15.23 -5.01 26.07
N THR A 137 14.32 -5.55 26.91
CA THR A 137 12.87 -5.38 26.75
C THR A 137 12.47 -3.90 26.72
N GLU A 138 13.00 -3.11 27.66
CA GLU A 138 12.70 -1.67 27.74
C GLU A 138 13.08 -0.93 26.46
N THR A 139 14.23 -1.24 25.88
CA THR A 139 14.69 -0.68 24.61
C THR A 139 13.79 -1.12 23.44
N ALA A 140 13.45 -2.40 23.38
CA ALA A 140 12.59 -2.93 22.33
C ALA A 140 11.18 -2.32 22.38
N GLU A 141 10.61 -2.14 23.56
CA GLU A 141 9.31 -1.49 23.76
C GLU A 141 9.34 -0.01 23.40
N LYS A 142 10.34 0.73 23.91
CA LYS A 142 10.51 2.17 23.67
C LYS A 142 10.57 2.51 22.18
N TYR A 143 11.25 1.69 21.38
CA TYR A 143 11.44 1.92 19.95
C TYR A 143 10.54 1.04 19.07
N SER A 144 9.61 0.30 19.66
CA SER A 144 8.71 -0.61 18.94
C SER A 144 9.46 -1.62 18.06
N VAL A 145 10.59 -2.15 18.54
CA VAL A 145 11.45 -3.05 17.78
C VAL A 145 10.89 -4.48 17.81
N ARG A 146 10.46 -4.94 16.65
CA ARG A 146 10.04 -6.32 16.42
C ARG A 146 10.12 -6.66 14.94
N ARG A 147 9.96 -7.93 14.59
CA ARG A 147 9.68 -8.33 13.21
C ARG A 147 8.22 -8.04 12.90
N TYR A 148 7.97 -7.16 11.96
CA TYR A 148 6.62 -6.82 11.49
C TYR A 148 6.22 -7.62 10.26
N GLY A 149 7.16 -8.10 9.47
CA GLY A 149 6.94 -8.65 8.15
C GLY A 149 6.88 -7.58 7.07
N ALA A 150 6.88 -8.01 5.82
CA ALA A 150 6.81 -7.15 4.65
C ALA A 150 6.05 -7.84 3.52
N HIS A 151 5.46 -7.05 2.61
CA HIS A 151 4.70 -7.54 1.45
C HIS A 151 3.55 -8.48 1.84
N GLY A 152 2.97 -8.29 3.02
CA GLY A 152 1.96 -9.20 3.60
C GLY A 152 0.75 -9.41 2.72
N THR A 153 0.28 -8.36 2.04
CA THR A 153 -0.82 -8.47 1.07
C THR A 153 -0.51 -9.47 -0.05
N SER A 154 0.73 -9.48 -0.55
CA SER A 154 1.18 -10.45 -1.57
C SER A 154 1.29 -11.86 -0.99
N HIS A 155 1.90 -12.02 0.17
CA HIS A 155 2.02 -13.31 0.85
C HIS A 155 0.65 -13.92 1.18
N GLN A 156 -0.26 -13.13 1.71
CA GLN A 156 -1.62 -13.54 2.01
C GLN A 156 -2.36 -13.99 0.75
N PHE A 157 -2.33 -13.19 -0.30
CA PHE A 157 -3.01 -13.51 -1.56
C PHE A 157 -2.48 -14.83 -2.16
N VAL A 158 -1.17 -14.97 -2.31
CA VAL A 158 -0.56 -16.17 -2.92
C VAL A 158 -0.86 -17.41 -2.08
N SER A 159 -0.74 -17.33 -0.75
CA SER A 159 -1.02 -18.48 0.14
C SER A 159 -2.48 -18.92 0.07
N GLN A 160 -3.41 -17.98 0.01
CA GLN A 160 -4.83 -18.29 -0.11
C GLN A 160 -5.20 -18.87 -1.47
N GLU A 161 -4.63 -18.34 -2.56
CA GLU A 161 -4.90 -18.86 -3.90
C GLU A 161 -4.37 -20.28 -4.08
N ILE A 162 -3.18 -20.61 -3.56
CA ILE A 162 -2.66 -21.98 -3.58
C ILE A 162 -3.56 -22.91 -2.76
N ALA A 163 -4.03 -22.51 -1.59
CA ALA A 163 -4.96 -23.30 -0.79
C ALA A 163 -6.26 -23.61 -1.56
N LYS A 164 -6.83 -22.61 -2.22
CA LYS A 164 -8.01 -22.79 -3.09
C LYS A 164 -7.73 -23.72 -4.26
N MET A 165 -6.62 -23.53 -4.98
CA MET A 165 -6.26 -24.37 -6.13
C MET A 165 -6.09 -25.84 -5.76
N LEU A 166 -5.58 -26.14 -4.58
CA LEU A 166 -5.35 -27.50 -4.10
C LEU A 166 -6.51 -28.06 -3.28
N GLY A 167 -7.54 -27.24 -2.96
CA GLY A 167 -8.68 -27.62 -2.12
C GLY A 167 -8.26 -28.03 -0.71
N ARG A 168 -7.24 -27.37 -0.13
CA ARG A 168 -6.65 -27.71 1.17
C ARG A 168 -6.32 -26.47 1.96
N ASP A 169 -6.68 -26.45 3.26
CA ASP A 169 -6.40 -25.35 4.19
C ASP A 169 -5.21 -25.64 5.12
N ASP A 170 -4.71 -26.89 5.14
CA ASP A 170 -3.66 -27.38 6.04
C ASP A 170 -2.25 -27.38 5.41
N LEU A 171 -2.01 -26.51 4.45
CA LEU A 171 -0.77 -26.50 3.69
C LEU A 171 0.39 -25.89 4.50
N LYS A 172 1.54 -26.56 4.51
CA LYS A 172 2.82 -25.93 4.83
C LYS A 172 3.37 -25.28 3.58
N GLN A 173 3.48 -23.98 3.59
CA GLN A 173 3.82 -23.21 2.39
C GLN A 173 5.08 -22.36 2.64
N ILE A 174 5.86 -22.18 1.59
CA ILE A 174 6.88 -21.12 1.51
C ILE A 174 6.45 -20.20 0.38
N VAL A 175 6.20 -18.94 0.71
CA VAL A 175 5.81 -17.92 -0.27
C VAL A 175 6.98 -16.95 -0.46
N LEU A 176 7.33 -16.71 -1.72
CA LEU A 176 8.37 -15.78 -2.12
C LEU A 176 7.74 -14.59 -2.84
N HIS A 177 7.97 -13.39 -2.35
CA HIS A 177 7.72 -12.14 -3.06
C HIS A 177 9.04 -11.62 -3.61
N LEU A 178 9.19 -11.56 -4.94
CA LEU A 178 10.41 -11.18 -5.62
C LEU A 178 10.12 -9.98 -6.53
N GLY A 179 10.59 -8.83 -6.14
CA GLY A 179 10.46 -7.55 -6.84
C GLY A 179 11.66 -6.66 -6.56
N ASN A 180 11.47 -5.34 -6.58
CA ASN A 180 12.52 -4.41 -6.15
C ASN A 180 12.92 -4.65 -4.68
N GLY A 181 11.95 -4.94 -3.81
CA GLY A 181 12.16 -5.56 -2.52
C GLY A 181 11.85 -7.06 -2.60
N ALA A 182 12.49 -7.87 -1.77
CA ALA A 182 12.26 -9.30 -1.70
C ALA A 182 11.97 -9.75 -0.26
N SER A 183 11.06 -10.72 -0.12
CA SER A 183 10.74 -11.34 1.17
C SER A 183 10.30 -12.78 1.00
N ALA A 184 10.51 -13.58 2.06
CA ALA A 184 10.05 -14.95 2.16
C ALA A 184 9.24 -15.13 3.44
N SER A 185 8.17 -15.91 3.37
CA SER A 185 7.39 -16.36 4.54
C SER A 185 7.14 -17.86 4.49
N ALA A 186 6.96 -18.48 5.68
CA ALA A 186 6.67 -19.88 5.86
C ALA A 186 5.61 -20.09 6.95
#